data_395c167ca4d02922b4dc310eabe6a52f
#
_entry.id   395c167ca4d02922b4dc310eabe6a52f
#
_cell.length_a   1.000
_cell.length_b   1.000
_cell.length_c   1.000
_cell.angle_alpha   90.00
_cell.angle_beta   90.00
_cell.angle_gamma   90.00
#
_symmetry.space_group_name_H-M   'P 1'
#
loop_
_entity.id
_entity.type
_entity.pdbx_description
1 polymer ?
#
loop_
_entity_poly.entity_id
_entity_poly.type
_entity_poly.pdbx_seq_one_letter_code
_entity_poly.pdbx_strand_id
1 'polypeptide(L)'
;LDDTFAPMGFRDENGELVGFDIDLAREVFGRNGYEVQFQPIDWSMKETELNSGNIDLIWNGYSITEERKEKVAFTDPYLENRQIIITLADSDISSKSDLAGKKVAVQNGSSTLDAIYKEPEIVESFDGGEPVLFDTNHEAFMDLEAGRVDAVVSDEVLARYYIQQKNPEDYKILEEDFGSE
;
A
#
# COMPACT_ATOMS: atom_id res chain seq x y z
N LEU A 1 -3.11 10.03 -7.92
CA LEU A 1 -2.70 8.65 -7.62
C LEU A 1 -1.27 8.60 -7.09
N ASP A 2 -0.92 7.53 -6.37
CA ASP A 2 0.45 7.12 -6.12
C ASP A 2 0.94 6.34 -7.34
N ASP A 3 1.94 6.84 -8.06
CA ASP A 3 2.47 6.22 -9.28
C ASP A 3 3.58 5.17 -9.01
N THR A 4 3.66 4.71 -7.77
CA THR A 4 4.53 3.59 -7.32
C THR A 4 3.73 2.37 -6.84
N PHE A 5 2.39 2.42 -6.89
CA PHE A 5 1.50 1.39 -6.36
C PHE A 5 1.16 0.30 -7.41
N ALA A 6 2.16 -0.49 -7.77
CA ALA A 6 1.98 -1.58 -8.72
C ALA A 6 1.17 -2.75 -8.10
N PRO A 7 0.29 -3.42 -8.87
CA PRO A 7 0.00 -3.25 -10.29
C PRO A 7 -1.16 -2.29 -10.58
N MET A 8 -1.63 -1.51 -9.59
CA MET A 8 -2.82 -0.66 -9.73
C MET A 8 -2.52 0.61 -10.54
N GLY A 9 -1.51 1.38 -10.14
CA GLY A 9 -1.03 2.55 -10.87
C GLY A 9 0.46 2.72 -10.65
N PHE A 10 1.26 2.62 -11.70
CA PHE A 10 2.72 2.67 -11.58
C PHE A 10 3.37 3.08 -12.91
N ARG A 11 4.68 3.38 -12.86
CA ARG A 11 5.47 3.64 -14.06
C ARG A 11 6.17 2.38 -14.53
N ASP A 12 6.03 2.11 -15.83
CA ASP A 12 6.76 1.03 -16.49
C ASP A 12 8.24 1.40 -16.73
N GLU A 13 9.00 0.51 -17.36
CA GLU A 13 10.41 0.70 -17.69
C GLU A 13 10.68 1.92 -18.62
N ASN A 14 9.66 2.37 -19.35
CA ASN A 14 9.73 3.55 -20.23
C ASN A 14 9.30 4.84 -19.50
N GLY A 15 8.89 4.75 -18.25
CA GLY A 15 8.34 5.85 -17.46
C GLY A 15 6.87 6.16 -17.76
N GLU A 16 6.20 5.34 -18.58
CA GLU A 16 4.79 5.50 -18.89
C GLU A 16 3.91 5.03 -17.71
N LEU A 17 2.84 5.77 -17.48
CA LEU A 17 1.89 5.43 -16.43
C LEU A 17 0.95 4.32 -16.89
N VAL A 18 1.00 3.19 -16.20
CA VAL A 18 0.28 1.94 -16.52
C VAL A 18 -0.33 1.34 -15.25
N GLY A 19 -1.19 0.34 -15.41
CA GLY A 19 -1.76 -0.44 -14.33
C GLY A 19 -3.27 -0.58 -14.41
N PHE A 20 -3.80 -1.43 -13.52
CA PHE A 20 -5.22 -1.76 -13.49
C PHE A 20 -6.11 -0.53 -13.33
N ASP A 21 -5.82 0.33 -12.36
CA ASP A 21 -6.59 1.55 -12.10
C ASP A 21 -6.45 2.58 -13.23
N ILE A 22 -5.29 2.62 -13.89
CA ILE A 22 -5.04 3.50 -15.03
C ILE A 22 -5.93 3.10 -16.21
N ASP A 23 -5.98 1.81 -16.52
CA ASP A 23 -6.79 1.30 -17.62
C ASP A 23 -8.28 1.42 -17.32
N LEU A 24 -8.67 1.12 -16.07
CA LEU A 24 -10.06 1.24 -15.64
C LEU A 24 -10.54 2.69 -15.70
N ALA A 25 -9.75 3.65 -15.23
CA ALA A 25 -10.09 5.07 -15.29
C ALA A 25 -10.22 5.57 -16.74
N ARG A 26 -9.27 5.21 -17.61
CA ARG A 26 -9.35 5.55 -19.04
C ARG A 26 -10.61 5.01 -19.68
N GLU A 27 -10.94 3.76 -19.40
CA GLU A 27 -12.13 3.11 -19.98
C GLU A 27 -13.43 3.73 -19.47
N VAL A 28 -13.58 3.93 -18.16
CA VAL A 28 -14.79 4.51 -17.57
C VAL A 28 -15.05 5.92 -18.08
N PHE A 29 -14.05 6.79 -18.05
CA PHE A 29 -14.21 8.18 -18.50
C PHE A 29 -14.30 8.29 -20.01
N GLY A 30 -13.55 7.49 -20.77
CA GLY A 30 -13.61 7.45 -22.23
C GLY A 30 -14.99 7.09 -22.75
N ARG A 31 -15.69 6.11 -22.12
CA ARG A 31 -17.09 5.76 -22.45
C ARG A 31 -18.07 6.92 -22.23
N ASN A 32 -17.75 7.82 -21.31
CA ASN A 32 -18.58 8.99 -21.01
C ASN A 32 -18.13 10.26 -21.72
N GLY A 33 -17.15 10.16 -22.64
CA GLY A 33 -16.69 11.29 -23.45
C GLY A 33 -15.74 12.25 -22.71
N TYR A 34 -15.15 11.81 -21.62
CA TYR A 34 -14.14 12.57 -20.89
C TYR A 34 -12.73 12.08 -21.17
N GLU A 35 -11.77 12.99 -21.14
CA GLU A 35 -10.34 12.68 -21.15
C GLU A 35 -9.81 12.70 -19.72
N VAL A 36 -8.98 11.71 -19.34
CA VAL A 36 -8.39 11.60 -18.02
C VAL A 36 -6.96 12.13 -18.05
N GLN A 37 -6.68 13.08 -17.16
CA GLN A 37 -5.34 13.52 -16.86
C GLN A 37 -4.90 12.91 -15.52
N PHE A 38 -3.88 12.09 -15.55
CA PHE A 38 -3.33 11.47 -14.34
C PHE A 38 -2.31 12.41 -13.69
N GLN A 39 -2.50 12.65 -12.38
CA GLN A 39 -1.59 13.44 -11.57
C GLN A 39 -1.05 12.59 -10.42
N PRO A 40 0.26 12.29 -10.41
CA PRO A 40 0.92 11.71 -9.24
C PRO A 40 0.89 12.68 -8.07
N ILE A 41 0.70 12.14 -6.88
CA ILE A 41 0.65 12.91 -5.62
C ILE A 41 1.38 12.12 -4.52
N ASP A 42 1.85 12.83 -3.51
CA ASP A 42 2.23 12.22 -2.24
C ASP A 42 0.99 11.59 -1.60
N TRP A 43 1.08 10.29 -1.25
CA TRP A 43 -0.07 9.55 -0.74
C TRP A 43 -0.59 10.09 0.58
N SER A 44 0.26 10.65 1.41
CA SER A 44 -0.14 11.29 2.67
C SER A 44 -1.00 12.54 2.47
N MET A 45 -0.95 13.15 1.28
CA MET A 45 -1.66 14.40 0.93
C MET A 45 -2.96 14.18 0.14
N LYS A 46 -3.35 12.93 -0.14
CA LYS A 46 -4.44 12.59 -1.08
C LYS A 46 -5.78 13.30 -0.80
N GLU A 47 -6.23 13.31 0.45
CA GLU A 47 -7.48 13.99 0.81
C GLU A 47 -7.33 15.52 0.76
N THR A 48 -6.16 16.05 1.08
CA THR A 48 -5.85 17.48 0.99
C THR A 48 -5.90 17.94 -0.46
N GLU A 49 -5.28 17.19 -1.38
CA GLU A 49 -5.28 17.49 -2.82
C GLU A 49 -6.70 17.47 -3.40
N LEU A 50 -7.51 16.47 -3.02
CA LEU A 50 -8.90 16.38 -3.43
C LEU A 50 -9.75 17.54 -2.88
N ASN A 51 -9.68 17.79 -1.58
CA ASN A 51 -10.51 18.81 -0.92
C ASN A 51 -10.12 20.24 -1.32
N SER A 52 -8.87 20.45 -1.74
CA SER A 52 -8.40 21.74 -2.27
C SER A 52 -8.73 21.94 -3.76
N GLY A 53 -9.29 20.92 -4.42
CA GLY A 53 -9.64 20.97 -5.84
C GLY A 53 -8.42 20.92 -6.78
N ASN A 54 -7.27 20.47 -6.28
CA ASN A 54 -6.08 20.25 -7.11
C ASN A 54 -6.22 19.00 -7.98
N ILE A 55 -7.02 18.03 -7.52
CA ILE A 55 -7.47 16.85 -8.27
C ILE A 55 -8.99 16.70 -8.11
N ASP A 56 -9.64 16.09 -9.10
CA ASP A 56 -11.09 15.85 -9.10
C ASP A 56 -11.46 14.52 -8.45
N LEU A 57 -10.55 13.55 -8.48
CA LEU A 57 -10.75 12.19 -8.01
C LEU A 57 -9.47 11.60 -7.44
N ILE A 58 -9.60 10.74 -6.43
CA ILE A 58 -8.57 9.78 -6.04
C ILE A 58 -8.93 8.46 -6.70
N TRP A 59 -8.06 7.94 -7.59
CA TRP A 59 -8.21 6.61 -8.18
C TRP A 59 -6.89 5.85 -8.04
N ASN A 60 -6.91 4.94 -7.13
CA ASN A 60 -5.76 4.14 -6.69
C ASN A 60 -6.33 3.03 -5.80
N GLY A 61 -5.76 1.90 -5.60
CA GLY A 61 -6.25 0.95 -4.59
C GLY A 61 -6.56 1.61 -3.23
N TYR A 62 -7.54 2.53 -3.22
CA TYR A 62 -7.86 3.40 -2.09
C TYR A 62 -8.91 2.75 -1.22
N SER A 63 -8.46 2.08 -0.15
CA SER A 63 -9.30 1.33 0.76
C SER A 63 -10.37 2.17 1.43
N ILE A 64 -11.58 1.62 1.50
CA ILE A 64 -12.74 2.26 2.09
C ILE A 64 -12.71 2.01 3.59
N THR A 65 -12.38 3.04 4.38
CA THR A 65 -12.44 2.99 5.85
C THR A 65 -13.52 3.94 6.38
N GLU A 66 -14.02 3.69 7.59
CA GLU A 66 -15.04 4.58 8.18
C GLU A 66 -14.49 5.99 8.37
N GLU A 67 -13.22 6.14 8.76
CA GLU A 67 -12.58 7.44 8.90
C GLU A 67 -12.51 8.19 7.56
N ARG A 68 -12.17 7.48 6.47
CA ARG A 68 -12.07 8.07 5.12
C ARG A 68 -13.42 8.45 4.56
N LYS A 69 -14.50 7.70 4.90
CA LYS A 69 -15.89 8.06 4.53
C LYS A 69 -16.36 9.41 5.12
N GLU A 70 -15.76 9.82 6.23
CA GLU A 70 -16.05 11.14 6.80
C GLU A 70 -15.39 12.28 6.00
N LYS A 71 -14.36 11.98 5.23
CA LYS A 71 -13.54 12.96 4.50
C LYS A 71 -13.90 13.06 3.02
N VAL A 72 -14.26 11.93 2.41
CA VAL A 72 -14.51 11.81 0.97
C VAL A 72 -15.66 10.86 0.66
N ALA A 73 -16.28 11.04 -0.51
CA ALA A 73 -17.28 10.12 -1.03
C ALA A 73 -16.59 8.97 -1.79
N PHE A 74 -17.13 7.75 -1.66
CA PHE A 74 -16.63 6.56 -2.33
C PHE A 74 -17.65 6.03 -3.34
N THR A 75 -17.15 5.32 -4.35
CA THR A 75 -17.95 4.39 -5.17
C THR A 75 -18.22 3.10 -4.40
N ASP A 76 -18.97 2.17 -5.02
CA ASP A 76 -18.96 0.79 -4.55
C ASP A 76 -17.55 0.18 -4.71
N PRO A 77 -17.12 -0.73 -3.79
CA PRO A 77 -15.83 -1.38 -3.90
C PRO A 77 -15.77 -2.26 -5.15
N TYR A 78 -14.62 -2.31 -5.83
CA TYR A 78 -14.39 -3.13 -7.01
C TYR A 78 -13.31 -4.20 -6.81
N LEU A 79 -12.60 -4.18 -5.69
CA LEU A 79 -11.62 -5.17 -5.26
C LEU A 79 -11.73 -5.40 -3.76
N GLU A 80 -11.39 -6.61 -3.32
CA GLU A 80 -11.10 -6.94 -1.94
C GLU A 80 -9.58 -6.97 -1.74
N ASN A 81 -9.13 -6.58 -0.57
CA ASN A 81 -7.71 -6.53 -0.24
C ASN A 81 -7.47 -7.00 1.20
N ARG A 82 -6.24 -7.39 1.52
CA ARG A 82 -5.77 -7.71 2.87
C ARG A 82 -4.45 -7.01 3.15
N GLN A 83 -4.21 -6.72 4.43
CA GLN A 83 -2.96 -6.15 4.90
C GLN A 83 -2.06 -7.28 5.39
N ILE A 84 -1.13 -7.73 4.53
CA ILE A 84 -0.28 -8.89 4.78
C ILE A 84 1.11 -8.51 5.29
N ILE A 85 1.76 -9.47 5.96
CA ILE A 85 3.11 -9.32 6.51
C ILE A 85 4.10 -10.06 5.61
N ILE A 86 5.14 -9.36 5.17
CA ILE A 86 6.17 -9.88 4.29
C ILE A 86 7.53 -9.79 4.99
N THR A 87 8.31 -10.85 4.91
CA THR A 87 9.69 -10.93 5.38
C THR A 87 10.59 -11.56 4.32
N LEU A 88 11.90 -11.52 4.50
CA LEU A 88 12.79 -12.36 3.72
C LEU A 88 12.61 -13.84 4.11
N ALA A 89 12.90 -14.75 3.18
CA ALA A 89 12.65 -16.18 3.34
C ALA A 89 13.45 -16.80 4.50
N ASP A 90 14.64 -16.28 4.76
CA ASP A 90 15.54 -16.73 5.84
C ASP A 90 15.24 -16.09 7.21
N SER A 91 14.24 -15.20 7.29
CA SER A 91 13.81 -14.57 8.53
C SER A 91 13.23 -15.59 9.51
N ASP A 92 13.47 -15.39 10.81
CA ASP A 92 12.91 -16.16 11.91
C ASP A 92 11.46 -15.78 12.25
N ILE A 93 10.95 -14.67 11.69
CA ILE A 93 9.59 -14.19 11.90
C ILE A 93 8.59 -15.13 11.22
N SER A 94 7.65 -15.71 11.96
CA SER A 94 6.64 -16.66 11.47
C SER A 94 5.21 -16.31 11.90
N SER A 95 5.06 -15.38 12.83
CA SER A 95 3.80 -14.91 13.40
C SER A 95 3.87 -13.43 13.74
N LYS A 96 2.72 -12.80 14.02
CA LYS A 96 2.68 -11.41 14.50
C LYS A 96 3.48 -11.21 15.79
N SER A 97 3.48 -12.21 16.68
CA SER A 97 4.21 -12.11 17.95
C SER A 97 5.72 -12.04 17.77
N ASP A 98 6.26 -12.56 16.66
CA ASP A 98 7.69 -12.50 16.34
C ASP A 98 8.14 -11.12 15.85
N LEU A 99 7.17 -10.19 15.62
CA LEU A 99 7.46 -8.80 15.29
C LEU A 99 7.97 -8.00 16.50
N ALA A 100 7.91 -8.57 17.71
CA ALA A 100 8.43 -7.94 18.92
C ALA A 100 9.94 -7.64 18.80
N GLY A 101 10.30 -6.37 18.99
CA GLY A 101 11.68 -5.87 18.85
C GLY A 101 12.19 -5.80 17.40
N LYS A 102 11.32 -5.99 16.40
CA LYS A 102 11.63 -5.92 14.97
C LYS A 102 11.26 -4.55 14.39
N LYS A 103 11.98 -4.14 13.37
CA LYS A 103 11.68 -2.95 12.57
C LYS A 103 10.65 -3.32 11.51
N VAL A 104 9.43 -2.83 11.67
CA VAL A 104 8.31 -3.12 10.76
C VAL A 104 8.04 -1.88 9.91
N ALA A 105 8.19 -2.02 8.59
CA ALA A 105 8.01 -0.94 7.63
C ALA A 105 6.56 -0.87 7.12
N VAL A 106 6.06 0.36 6.96
CA VAL A 106 4.71 0.65 6.47
C VAL A 106 4.73 1.95 5.67
N GLN A 107 3.90 2.06 4.63
CA GLN A 107 3.73 3.33 3.91
C GLN A 107 2.95 4.33 4.77
N ASN A 108 3.46 5.55 4.84
CA ASN A 108 2.83 6.67 5.55
C ASN A 108 1.45 7.02 4.94
N GLY A 109 0.45 7.24 5.80
CA GLY A 109 -0.92 7.57 5.39
C GLY A 109 -1.67 6.46 4.65
N SER A 110 -1.17 5.21 4.68
CA SER A 110 -1.85 4.04 4.12
C SER A 110 -2.93 3.51 5.07
N SER A 111 -3.88 2.73 4.54
CA SER A 111 -4.83 1.94 5.35
C SER A 111 -4.12 0.83 6.13
N THR A 112 -2.97 0.37 5.64
CA THR A 112 -2.10 -0.55 6.36
C THR A 112 -1.71 0.02 7.73
N LEU A 113 -1.33 1.31 7.77
CA LEU A 113 -0.99 1.99 9.01
C LEU A 113 -2.18 2.02 9.97
N ASP A 114 -3.38 2.32 9.46
CA ASP A 114 -4.61 2.31 10.24
C ASP A 114 -4.94 0.88 10.74
N ALA A 115 -4.70 -0.13 9.92
CA ALA A 115 -4.96 -1.53 10.25
C ALA A 115 -4.06 -2.03 11.39
N ILE A 116 -2.76 -1.77 11.35
CA ILE A 116 -1.83 -2.21 12.40
C ILE A 116 -2.11 -1.50 13.73
N TYR A 117 -2.53 -0.24 13.73
CA TYR A 117 -2.89 0.48 14.95
C TYR A 117 -4.18 0.00 15.63
N LYS A 118 -4.97 -0.87 14.98
CA LYS A 118 -6.08 -1.59 15.64
C LYS A 118 -5.58 -2.66 16.62
N GLU A 119 -4.29 -3.02 16.53
CA GLU A 119 -3.62 -3.96 17.42
C GLU A 119 -2.47 -3.27 18.18
N PRO A 120 -2.76 -2.33 19.08
CA PRO A 120 -1.75 -1.48 19.71
C PRO A 120 -0.68 -2.25 20.49
N GLU A 121 -1.04 -3.39 21.10
CA GLU A 121 -0.10 -4.25 21.82
C GLU A 121 1.00 -4.82 20.89
N ILE A 122 0.64 -5.10 19.63
CA ILE A 122 1.61 -5.56 18.62
C ILE A 122 2.52 -4.40 18.23
N VAL A 123 1.94 -3.22 17.93
CA VAL A 123 2.71 -2.02 17.54
C VAL A 123 3.69 -1.60 18.65
N GLU A 124 3.23 -1.55 19.91
CA GLU A 124 4.08 -1.21 21.07
C GLU A 124 5.24 -2.19 21.27
N SER A 125 5.12 -3.42 20.73
CA SER A 125 6.19 -4.42 20.80
C SER A 125 7.28 -4.24 19.73
N PHE A 126 7.06 -3.46 18.67
CA PHE A 126 8.05 -3.20 17.63
C PHE A 126 9.32 -2.54 18.17
N ASP A 127 10.41 -2.56 17.41
CA ASP A 127 11.62 -1.79 17.76
C ASP A 127 11.29 -0.29 17.77
N GLY A 128 11.47 0.33 18.92
CA GLY A 128 11.08 1.73 19.16
C GLY A 128 9.59 1.96 19.48
N GLY A 129 8.75 0.91 19.50
CA GLY A 129 7.33 1.02 19.88
C GLY A 129 6.42 1.59 18.78
N GLU A 130 6.92 1.72 17.56
CA GLU A 130 6.20 2.26 16.42
C GLU A 130 6.74 1.69 15.08
N PRO A 131 5.95 1.71 13.99
CA PRO A 131 6.43 1.29 12.68
C PRO A 131 7.41 2.29 12.07
N VAL A 132 8.29 1.81 11.19
CA VAL A 132 9.14 2.65 10.35
C VAL A 132 8.31 3.11 9.15
N LEU A 133 8.11 4.43 9.01
CA LEU A 133 7.29 5.00 7.96
C LEU A 133 8.12 5.32 6.72
N PHE A 134 7.58 4.98 5.56
CA PHE A 134 8.14 5.28 4.23
C PHE A 134 7.14 6.07 3.40
N ASP A 135 7.61 6.89 2.47
CA ASP A 135 6.73 7.62 1.57
C ASP A 135 6.07 6.67 0.55
N THR A 136 6.80 5.62 0.15
CA THR A 136 6.30 4.61 -0.80
C THR A 136 6.51 3.19 -0.29
N ASN A 137 5.63 2.27 -0.71
CA ASN A 137 5.82 0.84 -0.47
C ASN A 137 7.11 0.32 -1.13
N HIS A 138 7.48 0.87 -2.30
CA HIS A 138 8.70 0.49 -3.00
C HIS A 138 9.95 0.71 -2.13
N GLU A 139 10.05 1.86 -1.47
CA GLU A 139 11.16 2.14 -0.54
C GLU A 139 11.17 1.17 0.65
N ALA A 140 10.01 0.84 1.22
CA ALA A 140 9.89 -0.14 2.29
C ALA A 140 10.43 -1.51 1.87
N PHE A 141 10.08 -2.00 0.67
CA PHE A 141 10.60 -3.25 0.15
C PHE A 141 12.11 -3.20 -0.15
N MET A 142 12.63 -2.10 -0.67
CA MET A 142 14.08 -1.92 -0.85
C MET A 142 14.82 -1.97 0.48
N ASP A 143 14.24 -1.43 1.56
CA ASP A 143 14.84 -1.48 2.89
C ASP A 143 14.75 -2.88 3.50
N LEU A 144 13.71 -3.65 3.21
CA LEU A 144 13.61 -5.07 3.56
C LEU A 144 14.73 -5.88 2.87
N GLU A 145 14.89 -5.73 1.55
CA GLU A 145 15.93 -6.41 0.78
C GLU A 145 17.35 -6.06 1.26
N ALA A 146 17.54 -4.84 1.71
CA ALA A 146 18.82 -4.37 2.26
C ALA A 146 19.05 -4.73 3.73
N GLY A 147 18.09 -5.39 4.40
CA GLY A 147 18.16 -5.76 5.81
C GLY A 147 18.13 -4.56 6.78
N ARG A 148 17.59 -3.41 6.35
CA ARG A 148 17.43 -2.23 7.21
C ARG A 148 16.14 -2.25 8.01
N VAL A 149 15.13 -3.00 7.52
CA VAL A 149 13.93 -3.39 8.25
C VAL A 149 13.77 -4.90 8.20
N ASP A 150 13.01 -5.47 9.16
CA ASP A 150 12.86 -6.92 9.34
C ASP A 150 11.58 -7.46 8.66
N ALA A 151 10.56 -6.61 8.53
CA ALA A 151 9.30 -6.95 7.90
C ALA A 151 8.69 -5.71 7.21
N VAL A 152 7.84 -5.95 6.21
CA VAL A 152 6.97 -4.96 5.58
C VAL A 152 5.51 -5.41 5.81
N VAL A 153 4.64 -4.49 6.18
CA VAL A 153 3.19 -4.71 6.13
C VAL A 153 2.65 -3.87 4.98
N SER A 154 1.90 -4.49 4.09
CA SER A 154 1.42 -3.86 2.87
C SER A 154 0.20 -4.57 2.30
N ASP A 155 -0.47 -3.90 1.37
CA ASP A 155 -1.55 -4.47 0.56
C ASP A 155 -1.13 -5.76 -0.13
N GLU A 156 -1.95 -6.80 -0.03
CA GLU A 156 -1.66 -8.11 -0.61
C GLU A 156 -1.46 -8.04 -2.13
N VAL A 157 -2.26 -7.23 -2.81
CA VAL A 157 -2.20 -7.09 -4.27
C VAL A 157 -0.84 -6.52 -4.71
N LEU A 158 -0.35 -5.49 -4.01
CA LEU A 158 0.96 -4.88 -4.27
C LEU A 158 2.09 -5.84 -3.90
N ALA A 159 2.06 -6.40 -2.70
CA ALA A 159 3.12 -7.26 -2.19
C ALA A 159 3.33 -8.50 -3.08
N ARG A 160 2.24 -9.18 -3.49
CA ARG A 160 2.35 -10.34 -4.38
C ARG A 160 2.87 -9.97 -5.76
N TYR A 161 2.45 -8.83 -6.30
CA TYR A 161 2.99 -8.36 -7.58
C TYR A 161 4.48 -8.07 -7.47
N TYR A 162 4.91 -7.32 -6.43
CA TYR A 162 6.32 -7.01 -6.19
C TYR A 162 7.18 -8.28 -6.10
N ILE A 163 6.76 -9.24 -5.30
CA ILE A 163 7.44 -10.52 -5.11
C ILE A 163 7.56 -11.30 -6.44
N GLN A 164 6.51 -11.28 -7.27
CA GLN A 164 6.53 -11.95 -8.58
C GLN A 164 7.50 -11.31 -9.58
N GLN A 165 7.78 -10.00 -9.47
CA GLN A 165 8.78 -9.32 -10.31
C GLN A 165 10.22 -9.61 -9.88
N LYS A 166 10.41 -10.20 -8.72
CA LYS A 166 11.69 -10.61 -8.13
C LYS A 166 11.79 -12.15 -8.16
N ASN A 167 12.61 -12.70 -7.28
CA ASN A 167 12.61 -14.15 -7.04
C ASN A 167 11.66 -14.45 -5.86
N PRO A 168 10.50 -15.10 -6.09
CA PRO A 168 9.53 -15.36 -5.02
C PRO A 168 10.09 -16.20 -3.86
N GLU A 169 11.13 -17.00 -4.10
CA GLU A 169 11.75 -17.84 -3.07
C GLU A 169 12.57 -17.03 -2.06
N ASP A 170 12.87 -15.76 -2.35
CA ASP A 170 13.59 -14.86 -1.44
C ASP A 170 12.69 -14.23 -0.38
N TYR A 171 11.37 -14.42 -0.49
CA TYR A 171 10.39 -13.81 0.40
C TYR A 171 9.49 -14.84 1.06
N LYS A 172 8.96 -14.45 2.22
CA LYS A 172 7.95 -15.19 2.94
C LYS A 172 6.78 -14.27 3.28
N ILE A 173 5.56 -14.70 2.97
CA ILE A 173 4.32 -14.07 3.41
C ILE A 173 3.82 -14.88 4.61
N LEU A 174 3.52 -14.22 5.72
CA LEU A 174 2.99 -14.87 6.90
C LEU A 174 1.54 -15.32 6.67
N GLU A 175 1.10 -16.34 7.41
CA GLU A 175 -0.30 -16.79 7.41
C GLU A 175 -1.21 -15.79 8.15
N GLU A 176 -0.67 -15.11 9.17
CA GLU A 176 -1.35 -14.05 9.90
C GLU A 176 -1.28 -12.73 9.13
N ASP A 177 -2.34 -11.93 9.22
CA ASP A 177 -2.47 -10.64 8.57
C ASP A 177 -3.12 -9.60 9.50
N PHE A 178 -3.17 -8.33 9.08
CA PHE A 178 -3.81 -7.25 9.82
C PHE A 178 -5.24 -6.95 9.35
N GLY A 179 -5.88 -7.89 8.67
CA GLY A 179 -7.27 -7.85 8.29
C GLY A 179 -7.51 -7.53 6.83
N SER A 180 -8.78 -7.70 6.44
CA SER A 180 -9.28 -7.43 5.08
C SER A 180 -9.98 -6.08 5.01
N GLU A 181 -9.97 -5.50 3.82
CA GLU A 181 -10.60 -4.22 3.48
C GLU A 181 -11.47 -4.35 2.24
#